data_e08e498246d3aa81ae3821fb74e15981
#
_entry.id   e08e498246d3aa81ae3821fb74e15981
#
_cell.length_a   1.000
_cell.length_b   1.000
_cell.length_c   1.000
_cell.angle_alpha   90.00
_cell.angle_beta   90.00
_cell.angle_gamma   90.00
#
_symmetry.space_group_name_H-M   'P 1'
#
loop_
_entity.id
_entity.type
_entity.pdbx_description
1 polymer ?
#
loop_
_entity_poly.entity_id
_entity_poly.type
_entity_poly.pdbx_seq_one_letter_code
_entity_poly.pdbx_strand_id
1 'polypeptide(L)'
;MVSVGTLFQAALLPGILLAGLYAGYAFVYALINPSKAPAVQMGGGSGESIGRTHALQWFLAAPIALIGGAILLGQANMIGSQDISVSSRSELSEGASLRTNVGPDCQAAMIELHGQEAWDLAISEQQAIADAGGAVESRALTDQEIEDNISQRVANAAPIGLGIAIGLILMTLVLTTARGVAPRQDFRPLAIGFAGVALGLVMDIVFVTPRTSAGVTLILMVLPMALIFYGLRTAVARLAENELIRVVFPPLILIVAVLGSILGGITNPTPAAALGAGGAIMLAAFRKLKDENKSPKIIIGSAFALVIMLLVGMNFDLRVRQDAVSLESWVAFFVAQAAYLYALFGLLYACWTLFR
;
A
#
# COMPACT_ATOMS: atom_id res chain seq x y z
N MET A 1 -8.21 5.35 -25.86
CA MET A 1 -9.16 5.28 -24.72
C MET A 1 -8.36 5.44 -23.45
N VAL A 2 -8.68 6.43 -22.62
CA VAL A 2 -8.00 6.61 -21.31
C VAL A 2 -8.51 5.50 -20.36
N SER A 3 -7.60 4.78 -19.70
CA SER A 3 -8.01 3.76 -18.75
C SER A 3 -8.64 4.41 -17.52
N VAL A 4 -9.62 3.73 -16.91
CA VAL A 4 -10.25 4.22 -15.67
C VAL A 4 -9.23 4.38 -14.55
N GLY A 5 -8.20 3.51 -14.51
CA GLY A 5 -7.08 3.62 -13.57
C GLY A 5 -6.28 4.91 -13.73
N THR A 6 -5.97 5.31 -14.97
CA THR A 6 -5.26 6.57 -15.27
C THR A 6 -6.08 7.79 -14.86
N LEU A 7 -7.41 7.74 -15.03
CA LEU A 7 -8.31 8.82 -14.61
C LEU A 7 -8.29 8.98 -13.07
N PHE A 8 -8.33 7.87 -12.34
CA PHE A 8 -8.23 7.89 -10.87
C PHE A 8 -6.86 8.41 -10.39
N GLN A 9 -5.77 8.01 -11.04
CA GLN A 9 -4.43 8.52 -10.74
C GLN A 9 -4.33 10.04 -10.95
N ALA A 10 -4.87 10.54 -12.07
CA ALA A 10 -4.89 11.96 -12.36
C ALA A 10 -5.71 12.79 -11.35
N ALA A 11 -6.82 12.23 -10.82
CA ALA A 11 -7.67 12.91 -9.84
C ALA A 11 -7.10 12.87 -8.41
N LEU A 12 -6.20 11.94 -8.10
CA LEU A 12 -5.66 11.76 -6.75
C LEU A 12 -4.86 12.98 -6.28
N LEU A 13 -3.96 13.48 -7.12
CA LEU A 13 -3.07 14.59 -6.77
C LEU A 13 -3.86 15.88 -6.47
N PRO A 14 -4.82 16.32 -7.32
CA PRO A 14 -5.69 17.45 -7.01
C PRO A 14 -6.55 17.21 -5.76
N GLY A 15 -7.04 15.98 -5.55
CA GLY A 15 -7.84 15.62 -4.37
C GLY A 15 -7.06 15.74 -3.06
N ILE A 16 -5.83 15.23 -3.02
CA ILE A 16 -4.94 15.36 -1.85
C ILE A 16 -4.59 16.83 -1.60
N LEU A 17 -4.27 17.58 -2.66
CA LEU A 17 -3.98 19.00 -2.55
C LEU A 17 -5.17 19.77 -1.94
N LEU A 18 -6.37 19.52 -2.45
CA LEU A 18 -7.59 20.16 -1.97
C LEU A 18 -7.86 19.80 -0.50
N ALA A 19 -7.77 18.53 -0.13
CA ALA A 19 -7.92 18.08 1.25
C ALA A 19 -6.89 18.73 2.17
N GLY A 20 -5.63 18.81 1.74
CA GLY A 20 -4.56 19.50 2.46
C GLY A 20 -4.80 20.99 2.65
N LEU A 21 -5.28 21.67 1.60
CA LEU A 21 -5.65 23.10 1.68
C LEU A 21 -6.80 23.33 2.66
N TYR A 22 -7.85 22.50 2.63
CA TYR A 22 -8.96 22.62 3.60
C TYR A 22 -8.50 22.35 5.03
N ALA A 23 -7.70 21.30 5.24
CA ALA A 23 -7.15 20.99 6.56
C ALA A 23 -6.24 22.13 7.06
N GLY A 24 -5.37 22.65 6.20
CA GLY A 24 -4.49 23.78 6.48
C GLY A 24 -5.29 25.05 6.80
N TYR A 25 -6.31 25.37 6.01
CA TYR A 25 -7.20 26.50 6.27
C TYR A 25 -7.89 26.38 7.64
N ALA A 26 -8.52 25.23 7.90
CA ALA A 26 -9.20 24.99 9.18
C ALA A 26 -8.24 25.10 10.37
N PHE A 27 -7.03 24.58 10.23
CA PHE A 27 -5.99 24.64 11.26
C PHE A 27 -5.53 26.09 11.52
N VAL A 28 -5.20 26.84 10.46
CA VAL A 28 -4.77 28.25 10.56
C VAL A 28 -5.91 29.11 11.11
N TYR A 29 -7.14 28.89 10.64
CA TYR A 29 -8.31 29.61 11.15
C TYR A 29 -8.53 29.37 12.65
N ALA A 30 -8.41 28.13 13.13
CA ALA A 30 -8.51 27.80 14.55
C ALA A 30 -7.39 28.41 15.38
N LEU A 31 -6.17 28.52 14.85
CA LEU A 31 -5.04 29.17 15.51
C LEU A 31 -5.24 30.69 15.66
N ILE A 32 -5.78 31.35 14.62
CA ILE A 32 -6.00 32.80 14.61
C ILE A 32 -7.24 33.17 15.42
N ASN A 33 -8.27 32.34 15.43
CA ASN A 33 -9.55 32.62 16.09
C ASN A 33 -9.90 31.60 17.20
N PRO A 34 -9.15 31.50 18.31
CA PRO A 34 -9.38 30.48 19.34
C PRO A 34 -10.74 30.60 20.02
N SER A 35 -11.37 31.78 19.96
CA SER A 35 -12.72 31.99 20.50
C SER A 35 -13.84 31.38 19.65
N LYS A 36 -13.60 31.24 18.33
CA LYS A 36 -14.56 30.62 17.39
C LYS A 36 -14.33 29.12 17.23
N ALA A 37 -13.15 28.64 17.57
CA ALA A 37 -12.78 27.25 17.60
C ALA A 37 -12.27 26.84 19.00
N PRO A 38 -13.14 26.82 20.02
CA PRO A 38 -12.74 26.45 21.36
C PRO A 38 -12.24 24.98 21.37
N ALA A 39 -11.20 24.75 22.19
CA ALA A 39 -10.71 23.40 22.38
C ALA A 39 -11.81 22.51 22.96
N VAL A 40 -12.25 21.53 22.23
CA VAL A 40 -13.23 20.54 22.67
C VAL A 40 -12.56 19.68 23.75
N GLN A 41 -13.08 19.74 24.99
CA GLN A 41 -12.71 18.77 26.02
C GLN A 41 -13.37 17.43 25.63
N MET A 42 -12.59 16.53 25.06
CA MET A 42 -13.08 15.18 24.77
C MET A 42 -13.28 14.45 26.09
N GLY A 43 -14.55 14.26 26.44
CA GLY A 43 -14.93 13.45 27.61
C GLY A 43 -14.58 12.00 27.35
N GLY A 44 -13.66 11.44 28.14
CA GLY A 44 -13.41 9.99 28.13
C GLY A 44 -11.95 9.56 28.10
N GLY A 45 -11.09 10.27 28.77
CA GLY A 45 -9.70 9.85 29.01
C GLY A 45 -8.91 11.06 29.43
N SER A 46 -8.43 11.06 30.64
CA SER A 46 -7.62 12.11 31.28
C SER A 46 -7.59 13.44 30.48
N GLY A 47 -8.42 14.41 30.85
CA GLY A 47 -8.64 15.70 30.15
C GLY A 47 -7.38 16.54 29.98
N GLU A 48 -6.44 16.04 29.21
CA GLU A 48 -5.15 16.65 28.91
C GLU A 48 -5.29 17.60 27.74
N SER A 49 -5.13 18.90 28.01
CA SER A 49 -4.89 19.86 26.94
C SER A 49 -3.53 19.57 26.30
N ILE A 50 -3.53 19.09 25.07
CA ILE A 50 -2.30 18.89 24.28
C ILE A 50 -1.71 20.27 23.99
N GLY A 51 -0.46 20.51 24.42
CA GLY A 51 0.23 21.76 24.13
C GLY A 51 0.38 22.02 22.63
N ARG A 52 0.26 23.27 22.17
CA ARG A 52 0.37 23.66 20.75
C ARG A 52 1.66 23.13 20.10
N THR A 53 2.79 23.25 20.79
CA THR A 53 4.09 22.79 20.30
C THR A 53 4.13 21.26 20.11
N HIS A 54 3.55 20.52 21.05
CA HIS A 54 3.46 19.07 20.98
C HIS A 54 2.56 18.61 19.82
N ALA A 55 1.40 19.26 19.65
CA ALA A 55 0.49 18.99 18.54
C ALA A 55 1.17 19.25 17.18
N LEU A 56 1.85 20.38 17.01
CA LEU A 56 2.61 20.70 15.81
C LEU A 56 3.70 19.66 15.51
N GLN A 57 4.45 19.23 16.52
CA GLN A 57 5.53 18.27 16.34
C GLN A 57 5.03 16.89 15.89
N TRP A 58 4.02 16.35 16.55
CA TRP A 58 3.62 14.95 16.35
C TRP A 58 2.53 14.75 15.32
N PHE A 59 1.64 15.76 15.09
CA PHE A 59 0.58 15.63 14.08
C PHE A 59 0.93 16.30 12.75
N LEU A 60 1.88 17.22 12.71
CA LEU A 60 2.27 17.90 11.46
C LEU A 60 3.71 17.63 11.10
N ALA A 61 4.67 18.00 11.95
CA ALA A 61 6.08 17.92 11.60
C ALA A 61 6.57 16.47 11.42
N ALA A 62 6.20 15.54 12.30
CA ALA A 62 6.65 14.16 12.22
C ALA A 62 6.11 13.41 10.97
N PRO A 63 4.81 13.45 10.62
CA PRO A 63 4.32 12.87 9.37
C PRO A 63 4.91 13.52 8.11
N ILE A 64 5.03 14.86 8.07
CA ILE A 64 5.63 15.55 6.93
C ILE A 64 7.11 15.18 6.78
N ALA A 65 7.88 15.15 7.85
CA ALA A 65 9.29 14.75 7.82
C ALA A 65 9.46 13.29 7.37
N LEU A 66 8.56 12.41 7.80
CA LEU A 66 8.61 11.00 7.46
C LEU A 66 8.25 10.75 5.99
N ILE A 67 7.18 11.36 5.50
CA ILE A 67 6.74 11.24 4.10
C ILE A 67 7.74 11.97 3.19
N GLY A 68 8.14 13.19 3.54
CA GLY A 68 9.12 13.96 2.77
C GLY A 68 10.48 13.25 2.72
N GLY A 69 10.93 12.68 3.84
CA GLY A 69 12.14 11.86 3.90
C GLY A 69 12.04 10.62 2.99
N ALA A 70 10.91 9.94 2.99
CA ALA A 70 10.68 8.78 2.12
C ALA A 70 10.70 9.17 0.63
N ILE A 71 10.11 10.30 0.25
CA ILE A 71 10.14 10.82 -1.13
C ILE A 71 11.58 11.15 -1.54
N LEU A 72 12.34 11.84 -0.68
CA LEU A 72 13.74 12.18 -0.96
C LEU A 72 14.62 10.92 -1.09
N LEU A 73 14.43 9.91 -0.24
CA LEU A 73 15.12 8.63 -0.35
C LEU A 73 14.72 7.87 -1.62
N GLY A 74 13.46 7.95 -2.05
CA GLY A 74 13.02 7.42 -3.35
C GLY A 74 13.71 8.10 -4.52
N GLN A 75 13.77 9.45 -4.52
CA GLN A 75 14.50 10.21 -5.55
C GLN A 75 16.01 9.95 -5.57
N ALA A 76 16.58 9.60 -4.41
CA ALA A 76 17.98 9.22 -4.30
C ALA A 76 18.27 7.74 -4.67
N ASN A 77 17.28 7.02 -5.22
CA ASN A 77 17.36 5.59 -5.52
C ASN A 77 17.65 4.69 -4.30
N MET A 78 17.41 5.18 -3.09
CA MET A 78 17.59 4.41 -1.86
C MET A 78 16.38 3.50 -1.57
N ILE A 79 15.18 3.90 -2.01
CA ILE A 79 13.93 3.12 -1.90
C ILE A 79 13.41 2.86 -3.32
N GLY A 80 13.18 1.59 -3.66
CA GLY A 80 12.68 1.24 -4.98
C GLY A 80 12.27 -0.21 -5.13
N SER A 81 12.03 -0.63 -6.37
CA SER A 81 11.72 -2.02 -6.68
C SER A 81 12.96 -2.89 -6.51
N GLN A 82 12.78 -4.05 -5.89
CA GLN A 82 13.77 -5.13 -5.81
C GLN A 82 13.31 -6.35 -6.60
N ASP A 83 12.34 -6.17 -7.51
CA ASP A 83 11.84 -7.25 -8.36
C ASP A 83 12.86 -7.60 -9.44
N ILE A 84 13.37 -8.83 -9.38
CA ILE A 84 14.31 -9.42 -10.32
C ILE A 84 13.66 -10.43 -11.26
N SER A 85 12.34 -10.56 -11.23
CA SER A 85 11.63 -11.48 -12.12
C SER A 85 11.83 -11.07 -13.59
N VAL A 86 12.38 -11.97 -14.36
CA VAL A 86 12.56 -11.82 -15.81
C VAL A 86 11.60 -12.76 -16.50
N SER A 87 10.84 -12.26 -17.48
CA SER A 87 10.00 -13.12 -18.30
C SER A 87 10.90 -14.06 -19.12
N SER A 88 10.50 -15.32 -19.24
CA SER A 88 11.23 -16.30 -20.06
C SER A 88 11.17 -16.04 -21.58
N ARG A 89 10.47 -14.97 -21.96
CA ARG A 89 10.33 -14.52 -23.35
C ARG A 89 10.83 -13.09 -23.45
N SER A 90 11.48 -12.78 -24.59
CA SER A 90 11.84 -11.40 -24.91
C SER A 90 10.56 -10.55 -24.86
N GLU A 91 10.51 -9.59 -23.92
CA GLU A 91 9.49 -8.55 -24.00
C GLU A 91 9.76 -7.74 -25.27
N LEU A 92 8.71 -7.49 -26.05
CA LEU A 92 8.76 -6.46 -27.08
C LEU A 92 9.26 -5.19 -26.39
N SER A 93 10.33 -4.60 -26.87
CA SER A 93 10.92 -3.43 -26.19
C SER A 93 9.87 -2.34 -26.00
N GLU A 94 10.00 -1.55 -24.92
CA GLU A 94 9.06 -0.47 -24.63
C GLU A 94 8.95 0.54 -25.78
N GLY A 95 9.96 0.61 -26.67
CA GLY A 95 9.96 1.40 -27.91
C GLY A 95 8.90 0.96 -28.92
N ALA A 96 8.56 -0.33 -29.00
CA ALA A 96 7.48 -0.85 -29.85
C ALA A 96 6.08 -0.33 -29.46
N SER A 97 5.94 0.35 -28.35
CA SER A 97 4.69 1.00 -27.90
C SER A 97 4.37 2.31 -28.65
N LEU A 98 5.34 2.96 -29.27
CA LEU A 98 5.14 4.17 -30.03
C LEU A 98 4.58 3.84 -31.42
N ARG A 99 3.40 4.37 -31.73
CA ARG A 99 2.82 4.23 -33.07
C ARG A 99 3.54 5.17 -34.05
N THR A 100 4.34 4.61 -34.94
CA THR A 100 5.10 5.37 -35.95
C THR A 100 4.28 5.65 -37.22
N ASN A 101 3.18 4.91 -37.46
CA ASN A 101 2.26 5.16 -38.56
C ASN A 101 1.21 6.22 -38.18
N VAL A 102 1.66 7.46 -38.03
CA VAL A 102 0.85 8.62 -37.62
C VAL A 102 1.12 9.82 -38.55
N GLY A 103 0.17 10.76 -38.63
CA GLY A 103 0.33 11.97 -39.41
C GLY A 103 1.43 12.90 -38.86
N PRO A 104 1.94 13.85 -39.68
CA PRO A 104 3.09 14.68 -39.35
C PRO A 104 2.90 15.50 -38.06
N ASP A 105 1.69 15.98 -37.79
CA ASP A 105 1.40 16.75 -36.57
C ASP A 105 1.50 15.89 -35.31
N CYS A 106 1.05 14.62 -35.41
CA CYS A 106 1.12 13.64 -34.32
C CYS A 106 2.56 13.14 -34.11
N GLN A 107 3.34 13.04 -35.19
CA GLN A 107 4.77 12.72 -35.15
C GLN A 107 5.54 13.80 -34.38
N ALA A 108 5.31 15.08 -34.72
CA ALA A 108 5.95 16.19 -34.02
C ALA A 108 5.63 16.20 -32.52
N ALA A 109 4.38 15.98 -32.17
CA ALA A 109 3.96 15.88 -30.76
C ALA A 109 4.58 14.69 -30.03
N MET A 110 4.73 13.52 -30.69
CA MET A 110 5.39 12.34 -30.13
C MET A 110 6.89 12.58 -29.90
N ILE A 111 7.57 13.23 -30.82
CA ILE A 111 8.97 13.59 -30.69
C ILE A 111 9.17 14.62 -29.57
N GLU A 112 8.28 15.58 -29.43
CA GLU A 112 8.32 16.56 -28.35
C GLU A 112 8.12 15.91 -26.99
N LEU A 113 7.23 14.91 -26.90
CA LEU A 113 6.88 14.24 -25.63
C LEU A 113 7.91 13.18 -25.19
N HIS A 114 8.45 12.40 -26.13
CA HIS A 114 9.29 11.22 -25.85
C HIS A 114 10.75 11.38 -26.25
N GLY A 115 11.09 12.42 -27.01
CA GLY A 115 12.41 12.67 -27.55
C GLY A 115 12.67 12.03 -28.91
N GLN A 116 13.62 12.57 -29.65
CA GLN A 116 13.99 12.12 -31.01
C GLN A 116 14.57 10.69 -30.96
N GLU A 117 15.39 10.37 -29.95
CA GLU A 117 16.01 9.03 -29.83
C GLU A 117 14.97 7.91 -29.67
N ALA A 118 13.92 8.13 -28.88
CA ALA A 118 12.84 7.17 -28.69
C ALA A 118 12.01 6.98 -29.97
N TRP A 119 11.85 8.04 -30.76
CA TRP A 119 11.19 7.97 -32.06
C TRP A 119 12.01 7.20 -33.09
N ASP A 120 13.30 7.47 -33.21
CA ASP A 120 14.20 6.80 -34.13
C ASP A 120 14.36 5.32 -33.78
N LEU A 121 14.39 4.97 -32.48
CA LEU A 121 14.38 3.59 -32.00
C LEU A 121 13.08 2.90 -32.42
N ALA A 122 11.93 3.50 -32.25
CA ALA A 122 10.63 2.95 -32.64
C ALA A 122 10.52 2.70 -34.16
N ILE A 123 11.08 3.62 -34.97
CA ILE A 123 11.17 3.43 -36.43
C ILE A 123 12.07 2.24 -36.79
N SER A 124 13.27 2.15 -36.18
CA SER A 124 14.21 1.07 -36.47
C SER A 124 13.66 -0.30 -36.08
N GLU A 125 12.95 -0.39 -34.97
CA GLU A 125 12.25 -1.59 -34.52
C GLU A 125 11.11 -1.98 -35.46
N GLN A 126 10.33 -1.01 -35.91
CA GLN A 126 9.25 -1.28 -36.86
C GLN A 126 9.76 -1.73 -38.24
N GLN A 127 10.90 -1.20 -38.68
CA GLN A 127 11.57 -1.69 -39.89
C GLN A 127 12.09 -3.12 -39.72
N ALA A 128 12.71 -3.43 -38.57
CA ALA A 128 13.17 -4.78 -38.28
C ALA A 128 12.01 -5.80 -38.21
N ILE A 129 10.86 -5.40 -37.68
CA ILE A 129 9.62 -6.19 -37.67
C ILE A 129 9.10 -6.42 -39.12
N ALA A 130 9.11 -5.37 -39.93
CA ALA A 130 8.68 -5.47 -41.35
C ALA A 130 9.61 -6.36 -42.16
N ASP A 131 10.93 -6.24 -41.98
CA ASP A 131 11.95 -7.08 -42.65
C ASP A 131 11.87 -8.55 -42.20
N ALA A 132 11.45 -8.83 -40.97
CA ALA A 132 11.20 -10.16 -40.43
C ALA A 132 9.85 -10.79 -40.88
N GLY A 133 9.12 -10.12 -41.79
CA GLY A 133 7.84 -10.65 -42.32
C GLY A 133 6.61 -10.31 -41.47
N GLY A 134 6.70 -9.32 -40.60
CA GLY A 134 5.55 -8.76 -39.88
C GLY A 134 5.13 -9.51 -38.61
N ALA A 135 5.81 -10.58 -38.24
CA ALA A 135 5.60 -11.33 -37.02
C ALA A 135 6.89 -11.34 -36.18
N VAL A 136 6.97 -10.56 -35.16
CA VAL A 136 7.99 -10.76 -34.10
C VAL A 136 7.48 -11.88 -33.21
N GLU A 137 7.92 -13.12 -33.49
CA GLU A 137 7.78 -14.19 -32.51
C GLU A 137 8.58 -13.81 -31.28
N SER A 138 7.89 -13.70 -30.12
CA SER A 138 8.57 -13.55 -28.85
C SER A 138 9.51 -14.73 -28.65
N ARG A 139 10.82 -14.51 -28.87
CA ARG A 139 11.87 -15.55 -28.73
C ARG A 139 11.99 -15.91 -27.23
N ALA A 140 12.05 -17.19 -26.94
CA ALA A 140 12.48 -17.62 -25.62
C ALA A 140 13.92 -17.12 -25.37
N LEU A 141 14.12 -16.44 -24.25
CA LEU A 141 15.44 -15.98 -23.83
C LEU A 141 16.31 -17.20 -23.47
N THR A 142 17.58 -17.16 -23.80
CA THR A 142 18.54 -18.18 -23.36
C THR A 142 18.81 -18.02 -21.85
N ASP A 143 19.24 -19.08 -21.18
CA ASP A 143 19.55 -19.04 -19.75
C ASP A 143 20.62 -17.99 -19.41
N GLN A 144 21.58 -17.74 -20.34
CA GLN A 144 22.56 -16.68 -20.20
C GLN A 144 21.94 -15.28 -20.27
N GLU A 145 21.08 -15.02 -21.23
CA GLU A 145 20.38 -13.72 -21.36
C GLU A 145 19.48 -13.44 -20.15
N ILE A 146 18.84 -14.48 -19.60
CA ILE A 146 18.04 -14.36 -18.36
C ILE A 146 18.96 -13.99 -17.18
N GLU A 147 20.09 -14.66 -17.00
CA GLU A 147 21.02 -14.37 -15.89
C GLU A 147 21.68 -13.00 -16.05
N ASP A 148 22.00 -12.56 -17.27
CA ASP A 148 22.54 -11.21 -17.53
C ASP A 148 21.49 -10.13 -17.19
N ASN A 149 20.23 -10.33 -17.58
CA ASN A 149 19.13 -9.42 -17.21
C ASN A 149 18.91 -9.39 -15.70
N ILE A 150 18.92 -10.53 -15.01
CA ILE A 150 18.82 -10.62 -13.56
C ILE A 150 19.99 -9.85 -12.91
N SER A 151 21.21 -10.05 -13.41
CA SER A 151 22.41 -9.39 -12.89
C SER A 151 22.35 -7.87 -13.04
N GLN A 152 21.83 -7.37 -14.16
CA GLN A 152 21.59 -5.94 -14.37
C GLN A 152 20.51 -5.39 -13.44
N ARG A 153 19.40 -6.11 -13.27
CA ARG A 153 18.34 -5.72 -12.33
C ARG A 153 18.85 -5.70 -10.89
N VAL A 154 19.64 -6.67 -10.48
CA VAL A 154 20.29 -6.70 -9.16
C VAL A 154 21.24 -5.51 -8.96
N ALA A 155 22.05 -5.18 -9.99
CA ALA A 155 22.96 -4.04 -9.91
C ALA A 155 22.25 -2.69 -9.79
N ASN A 156 21.07 -2.56 -10.41
CA ASN A 156 20.26 -1.34 -10.39
C ASN A 156 19.21 -1.31 -9.27
N ALA A 157 19.08 -2.37 -8.49
CA ALA A 157 18.08 -2.47 -7.43
C ALA A 157 18.38 -1.50 -6.28
N ALA A 158 17.33 -0.88 -5.76
CA ALA A 158 17.44 -0.01 -4.60
C ALA A 158 17.81 -0.81 -3.33
N PRO A 159 18.62 -0.23 -2.40
CA PRO A 159 18.99 -0.90 -1.15
C PRO A 159 17.80 -1.26 -0.26
N ILE A 160 16.72 -0.47 -0.31
CA ILE A 160 15.53 -0.64 0.51
C ILE A 160 14.36 -1.04 -0.40
N GLY A 161 13.74 -2.18 -0.13
CA GLY A 161 12.57 -2.65 -0.86
C GLY A 161 11.35 -1.76 -0.64
N LEU A 162 10.66 -1.38 -1.72
CA LEU A 162 9.50 -0.49 -1.65
C LEU A 162 8.40 -1.02 -0.70
N GLY A 163 8.14 -2.32 -0.72
CA GLY A 163 7.12 -2.94 0.15
C GLY A 163 7.48 -2.84 1.63
N ILE A 164 8.74 -3.10 1.99
CA ILE A 164 9.25 -3.00 3.37
C ILE A 164 9.23 -1.53 3.80
N ALA A 165 9.69 -0.61 2.95
CA ALA A 165 9.68 0.82 3.23
C ALA A 165 8.26 1.33 3.55
N ILE A 166 7.28 1.02 2.71
CA ILE A 166 5.87 1.41 2.93
C ILE A 166 5.36 0.83 4.26
N GLY A 167 5.62 -0.45 4.53
CA GLY A 167 5.22 -1.10 5.78
C GLY A 167 5.80 -0.39 7.01
N LEU A 168 7.11 -0.14 7.01
CA LEU A 168 7.80 0.55 8.11
C LEU A 168 7.32 2.00 8.28
N ILE A 169 7.06 2.73 7.19
CA ILE A 169 6.50 4.09 7.22
C ILE A 169 5.12 4.09 7.86
N LEU A 170 4.22 3.20 7.45
CA LEU A 170 2.87 3.12 8.01
C LEU A 170 2.89 2.78 9.50
N MET A 171 3.74 1.83 9.92
CA MET A 171 3.91 1.48 11.33
C MET A 171 4.46 2.65 12.13
N THR A 172 5.43 3.40 11.58
CA THR A 172 5.99 4.59 12.21
C THR A 172 4.93 5.69 12.35
N LEU A 173 4.08 5.90 11.34
CA LEU A 173 2.96 6.86 11.42
C LEU A 173 1.98 6.51 12.56
N VAL A 174 1.68 5.22 12.75
CA VAL A 174 0.82 4.80 13.88
C VAL A 174 1.48 5.08 15.22
N LEU A 175 2.78 4.78 15.37
CA LEU A 175 3.54 5.03 16.60
C LEU A 175 3.65 6.53 16.90
N THR A 176 3.94 7.37 15.90
CA THR A 176 4.03 8.84 16.05
C THR A 176 2.68 9.44 16.43
N THR A 177 1.60 9.01 15.77
CA THR A 177 0.24 9.48 16.08
C THR A 177 -0.16 9.09 17.51
N ALA A 178 0.14 7.88 17.95
CA ALA A 178 -0.12 7.42 19.31
C ALA A 178 0.66 8.25 20.36
N ARG A 179 1.87 8.66 20.03
CA ARG A 179 2.64 9.59 20.88
C ARG A 179 2.00 10.98 20.94
N GLY A 180 1.51 11.46 19.81
CA GLY A 180 0.81 12.74 19.72
C GLY A 180 -0.46 12.80 20.55
N VAL A 181 -1.24 11.71 20.54
CA VAL A 181 -2.53 11.64 21.26
C VAL A 181 -2.35 11.53 22.78
N ALA A 182 -1.30 10.84 23.26
CA ALA A 182 -1.09 10.59 24.70
C ALA A 182 0.33 10.98 25.15
N PRO A 183 0.62 12.30 25.25
CA PRO A 183 1.97 12.80 25.50
C PRO A 183 2.56 12.44 26.87
N ARG A 184 1.71 12.27 27.89
CA ARG A 184 2.15 11.98 29.27
C ARG A 184 2.23 10.49 29.60
N GLN A 185 1.67 9.63 28.76
CA GLN A 185 1.78 8.18 28.96
C GLN A 185 3.21 7.69 28.74
N ASP A 186 3.55 6.58 29.37
CA ASP A 186 4.91 6.00 29.32
C ASP A 186 5.38 5.79 27.88
N PHE A 187 6.50 6.42 27.52
CA PHE A 187 7.07 6.36 26.17
C PHE A 187 7.76 5.03 25.88
N ARG A 188 8.18 4.26 26.88
CA ARG A 188 8.99 3.04 26.72
C ARG A 188 8.40 2.03 25.71
N PRO A 189 7.10 1.66 25.74
CA PRO A 189 6.57 0.73 24.76
C PRO A 189 6.65 1.25 23.33
N LEU A 190 6.40 2.54 23.11
CA LEU A 190 6.52 3.16 21.78
C LEU A 190 7.97 3.24 21.34
N ALA A 191 8.90 3.53 22.27
CA ALA A 191 10.34 3.54 21.98
C ALA A 191 10.84 2.16 21.51
N ILE A 192 10.36 1.07 22.11
CA ILE A 192 10.64 -0.30 21.64
C ILE A 192 10.09 -0.50 20.22
N GLY A 193 8.89 -0.01 19.91
CA GLY A 193 8.33 -0.04 18.57
C GLY A 193 9.19 0.72 17.55
N PHE A 194 9.64 1.93 17.89
CA PHE A 194 10.56 2.70 17.05
C PHE A 194 11.93 2.02 16.87
N ALA A 195 12.46 1.40 17.94
CA ALA A 195 13.67 0.60 17.84
C ALA A 195 13.49 -0.60 16.91
N GLY A 196 12.30 -1.23 16.94
CA GLY A 196 11.95 -2.29 15.99
C GLY A 196 11.91 -1.80 14.54
N VAL A 197 11.37 -0.60 14.27
CA VAL A 197 11.39 0.01 12.93
C VAL A 197 12.83 0.26 12.47
N ALA A 198 13.66 0.87 13.33
CA ALA A 198 15.05 1.13 13.01
C ALA A 198 15.84 -0.17 12.76
N LEU A 199 15.61 -1.20 13.57
CA LEU A 199 16.22 -2.51 13.38
C LEU A 199 15.74 -3.16 12.07
N GLY A 200 14.44 -3.06 11.73
CA GLY A 200 13.90 -3.56 10.47
C GLY A 200 14.54 -2.92 9.25
N LEU A 201 14.72 -1.59 9.30
CA LEU A 201 15.42 -0.86 8.25
C LEU A 201 16.90 -1.29 8.11
N VAL A 202 17.61 -1.45 9.23
CA VAL A 202 18.99 -1.93 9.22
C VAL A 202 19.08 -3.35 8.68
N MET A 203 18.16 -4.25 9.09
CA MET A 203 18.13 -5.62 8.60
C MET A 203 17.85 -5.67 7.09
N ASP A 204 16.97 -4.83 6.58
CA ASP A 204 16.71 -4.72 5.15
C ASP A 204 17.94 -4.28 4.38
N ILE A 205 18.56 -3.16 4.76
CA ILE A 205 19.73 -2.60 4.06
C ILE A 205 20.95 -3.54 4.08
N VAL A 206 21.18 -4.25 5.20
CA VAL A 206 22.42 -5.00 5.40
C VAL A 206 22.31 -6.46 4.94
N PHE A 207 21.16 -7.09 5.14
CA PHE A 207 21.01 -8.54 4.97
C PHE A 207 20.04 -8.94 3.86
N VAL A 208 19.13 -8.06 3.44
CA VAL A 208 18.18 -8.35 2.37
C VAL A 208 18.75 -7.84 1.04
N THR A 209 18.91 -8.75 0.11
CA THR A 209 19.32 -8.45 -1.26
C THR A 209 18.19 -8.86 -2.22
N PRO A 210 18.13 -8.34 -3.45
CA PRO A 210 17.12 -8.77 -4.41
C PRO A 210 17.08 -10.27 -4.69
N ARG A 211 18.21 -10.98 -4.45
CA ARG A 211 18.32 -12.45 -4.58
C ARG A 211 17.89 -13.19 -3.31
N THR A 212 17.62 -12.51 -2.21
CA THR A 212 17.23 -13.14 -0.95
C THR A 212 15.82 -13.73 -1.07
N SER A 213 15.67 -15.00 -0.73
CA SER A 213 14.34 -15.63 -0.77
C SER A 213 13.38 -15.03 0.25
N ALA A 214 12.10 -14.99 -0.07
CA ALA A 214 11.05 -14.47 0.82
C ALA A 214 11.07 -15.14 2.21
N GLY A 215 11.38 -16.43 2.28
CA GLY A 215 11.49 -17.15 3.56
C GLY A 215 12.62 -16.65 4.44
N VAL A 216 13.81 -16.36 3.87
CA VAL A 216 14.94 -15.78 4.62
C VAL A 216 14.61 -14.36 5.06
N THR A 217 14.01 -13.54 4.21
CA THR A 217 13.56 -12.19 4.57
C THR A 217 12.56 -12.22 5.73
N LEU A 218 11.59 -13.15 5.70
CA LEU A 218 10.65 -13.33 6.81
C LEU A 218 11.36 -13.68 8.11
N ILE A 219 12.32 -14.60 8.09
CA ILE A 219 13.09 -15.00 9.30
C ILE A 219 13.88 -13.80 9.85
N LEU A 220 14.55 -13.03 8.98
CA LEU A 220 15.29 -11.84 9.37
C LEU A 220 14.37 -10.78 10.00
N MET A 221 13.16 -10.65 9.50
CA MET A 221 12.20 -9.66 9.97
C MET A 221 11.41 -10.09 11.23
N VAL A 222 11.53 -11.33 11.72
CA VAL A 222 10.80 -11.81 12.91
C VAL A 222 11.09 -10.93 14.13
N LEU A 223 12.37 -10.67 14.42
CA LEU A 223 12.75 -9.88 15.60
C LEU A 223 12.32 -8.40 15.48
N PRO A 224 12.61 -7.69 14.39
CA PRO A 224 12.08 -6.33 14.19
C PRO A 224 10.56 -6.26 14.32
N MET A 225 9.84 -7.16 13.67
CA MET A 225 8.38 -7.20 13.70
C MET A 225 7.84 -7.47 15.09
N ALA A 226 8.45 -8.36 15.88
CA ALA A 226 8.04 -8.60 17.27
C ALA A 226 8.12 -7.32 18.12
N LEU A 227 9.22 -6.55 17.98
CA LEU A 227 9.39 -5.27 18.68
C LEU A 227 8.37 -4.22 18.19
N ILE A 228 8.14 -4.14 16.89
CA ILE A 228 7.13 -3.25 16.30
C ILE A 228 5.74 -3.62 16.83
N PHE A 229 5.35 -4.90 16.81
CA PHE A 229 4.05 -5.35 17.31
C PHE A 229 3.85 -5.05 18.78
N TYR A 230 4.89 -5.18 19.60
CA TYR A 230 4.83 -4.78 21.01
C TYR A 230 4.51 -3.30 21.16
N GLY A 231 5.19 -2.43 20.41
CA GLY A 231 4.91 -0.99 20.37
C GLY A 231 3.53 -0.66 19.81
N LEU A 232 3.14 -1.29 18.70
CA LEU A 232 1.84 -1.10 18.05
C LEU A 232 0.67 -1.51 18.93
N ARG A 233 0.78 -2.59 19.71
CA ARG A 233 -0.26 -2.98 20.66
C ARG A 233 -0.60 -1.84 21.62
N THR A 234 0.42 -1.17 22.16
CA THR A 234 0.25 -0.02 23.05
C THR A 234 -0.25 1.21 22.28
N ALA A 235 0.27 1.44 21.07
CA ALA A 235 -0.17 2.52 20.22
C ALA A 235 -1.66 2.42 19.87
N VAL A 236 -2.10 1.25 19.44
CA VAL A 236 -3.52 0.99 19.11
C VAL A 236 -4.42 1.17 20.33
N ALA A 237 -4.01 0.70 21.52
CA ALA A 237 -4.76 0.92 22.74
C ALA A 237 -4.97 2.42 23.02
N ARG A 238 -3.91 3.23 22.94
CA ARG A 238 -3.98 4.69 23.12
C ARG A 238 -4.86 5.38 22.09
N LEU A 239 -4.74 4.97 20.82
CA LEU A 239 -5.58 5.51 19.74
C LEU A 239 -7.05 5.13 19.92
N ALA A 240 -7.34 3.93 20.44
CA ALA A 240 -8.70 3.46 20.69
C ALA A 240 -9.39 4.18 21.86
N GLU A 241 -8.61 4.76 22.81
CA GLU A 241 -9.13 5.59 23.89
C GLU A 241 -9.63 6.95 23.38
N ASN A 242 -9.09 7.43 22.25
CA ASN A 242 -9.51 8.69 21.65
C ASN A 242 -10.76 8.48 20.79
N GLU A 243 -11.87 9.10 21.17
CA GLU A 243 -13.17 8.93 20.50
C GLU A 243 -13.14 9.38 19.04
N LEU A 244 -12.48 10.49 18.73
CA LEU A 244 -12.37 11.01 17.36
C LEU A 244 -11.65 9.99 16.46
N ILE A 245 -10.52 9.47 16.93
CA ILE A 245 -9.73 8.48 16.15
C ILE A 245 -10.54 7.19 16.00
N ARG A 246 -11.18 6.74 17.05
CA ARG A 246 -12.02 5.52 17.01
C ARG A 246 -13.16 5.61 15.99
N VAL A 247 -13.68 6.82 15.75
CA VAL A 247 -14.76 7.03 14.78
C VAL A 247 -14.22 7.21 13.36
N VAL A 248 -13.15 7.99 13.18
CA VAL A 248 -12.64 8.39 11.85
C VAL A 248 -11.69 7.35 11.25
N PHE A 249 -10.88 6.69 12.07
CA PHE A 249 -9.81 5.83 11.60
C PHE A 249 -10.27 4.60 10.79
N PRO A 250 -11.31 3.84 11.20
CA PRO A 250 -11.75 2.69 10.44
C PRO A 250 -12.27 3.02 9.02
N PRO A 251 -13.13 4.04 8.81
CA PRO A 251 -13.50 4.45 7.46
C PRO A 251 -12.32 4.94 6.64
N LEU A 252 -11.36 5.66 7.26
CA LEU A 252 -10.17 6.14 6.58
C LEU A 252 -9.30 4.99 6.06
N ILE A 253 -9.04 3.96 6.89
CA ILE A 253 -8.30 2.77 6.46
C ILE A 253 -9.00 2.09 5.29
N LEU A 254 -10.33 1.98 5.34
CA LEU A 254 -11.09 1.37 4.26
C LEU A 254 -10.93 2.14 2.95
N ILE A 255 -11.02 3.47 2.98
CA ILE A 255 -10.80 4.34 1.83
C ILE A 255 -9.37 4.17 1.28
N VAL A 256 -8.36 4.22 2.14
CA VAL A 256 -6.95 4.05 1.75
C VAL A 256 -6.70 2.67 1.16
N ALA A 257 -7.28 1.62 1.72
CA ALA A 257 -7.14 0.26 1.20
C ALA A 257 -7.77 0.10 -0.18
N VAL A 258 -8.98 0.63 -0.39
CA VAL A 258 -9.69 0.59 -1.68
C VAL A 258 -8.93 1.39 -2.74
N LEU A 259 -8.61 2.65 -2.46
CA LEU A 259 -7.86 3.49 -3.40
C LEU A 259 -6.45 2.94 -3.66
N GLY A 260 -5.76 2.48 -2.61
CA GLY A 260 -4.43 1.89 -2.72
C GLY A 260 -4.42 0.63 -3.59
N SER A 261 -5.43 -0.22 -3.50
CA SER A 261 -5.55 -1.43 -4.33
C SER A 261 -5.77 -1.09 -5.82
N ILE A 262 -6.52 -0.02 -6.11
CA ILE A 262 -6.73 0.46 -7.49
C ILE A 262 -5.44 1.08 -8.05
N LEU A 263 -4.80 1.96 -7.27
CA LEU A 263 -3.60 2.68 -7.68
C LEU A 263 -2.38 1.76 -7.80
N GLY A 264 -2.29 0.74 -6.94
CA GLY A 264 -1.27 -0.30 -7.00
C GLY A 264 -1.50 -1.33 -8.12
N GLY A 265 -2.57 -1.17 -8.93
CA GLY A 265 -2.87 -2.10 -10.02
C GLY A 265 -3.31 -3.50 -9.56
N ILE A 266 -3.58 -3.67 -8.25
CA ILE A 266 -3.96 -4.98 -7.67
C ILE A 266 -5.38 -5.36 -8.10
N THR A 267 -6.29 -4.38 -8.14
CA THR A 267 -7.69 -4.60 -8.53
C THR A 267 -8.20 -3.53 -9.49
N ASN A 268 -9.20 -3.90 -10.29
CA ASN A 268 -9.97 -2.93 -11.05
C ASN A 268 -10.92 -2.14 -10.14
N PRO A 269 -11.39 -0.94 -10.55
CA PRO A 269 -12.29 -0.10 -9.73
C PRO A 269 -13.58 -0.80 -9.28
N THR A 270 -14.16 -1.68 -10.11
CA THR A 270 -15.44 -2.35 -9.79
C THR A 270 -15.31 -3.34 -8.61
N PRO A 271 -14.37 -4.31 -8.61
CA PRO A 271 -14.17 -5.16 -7.42
C PRO A 271 -13.69 -4.37 -6.20
N ALA A 272 -12.87 -3.32 -6.37
CA ALA A 272 -12.44 -2.47 -5.26
C ALA A 272 -13.63 -1.75 -4.60
N ALA A 273 -14.58 -1.22 -5.39
CA ALA A 273 -15.80 -0.61 -4.87
C ALA A 273 -16.68 -1.62 -4.11
N ALA A 274 -16.78 -2.86 -4.60
CA ALA A 274 -17.52 -3.93 -3.92
C ALA A 274 -16.88 -4.29 -2.56
N LEU A 275 -15.53 -4.37 -2.50
CA LEU A 275 -14.80 -4.56 -1.23
C LEU A 275 -15.02 -3.38 -0.28
N GLY A 276 -15.04 -2.15 -0.79
CA GLY A 276 -15.34 -0.96 0.00
C GLY A 276 -16.73 -0.98 0.60
N ALA A 277 -17.74 -1.32 -0.20
CA ALA A 277 -19.12 -1.45 0.26
C ALA A 277 -19.28 -2.57 1.30
N GLY A 278 -18.71 -3.76 1.05
CA GLY A 278 -18.69 -4.87 1.99
C GLY A 278 -18.00 -4.52 3.31
N GLY A 279 -16.85 -3.84 3.24
CA GLY A 279 -16.13 -3.35 4.41
C GLY A 279 -16.93 -2.34 5.23
N ALA A 280 -17.63 -1.42 4.57
CA ALA A 280 -18.49 -0.44 5.24
C ALA A 280 -19.67 -1.12 5.98
N ILE A 281 -20.31 -2.12 5.35
CA ILE A 281 -21.37 -2.93 5.97
C ILE A 281 -20.83 -3.67 7.21
N MET A 282 -19.68 -4.32 7.09
CA MET A 282 -19.06 -5.03 8.20
C MET A 282 -18.70 -4.10 9.35
N LEU A 283 -18.18 -2.89 9.04
CA LEU A 283 -17.84 -1.89 10.04
C LEU A 283 -19.09 -1.36 10.78
N ALA A 284 -20.17 -1.10 10.03
CA ALA A 284 -21.46 -0.69 10.61
C ALA A 284 -22.03 -1.77 11.54
N ALA A 285 -22.02 -3.04 11.11
CA ALA A 285 -22.45 -4.18 11.91
C ALA A 285 -21.57 -4.38 13.17
N PHE A 286 -20.26 -4.20 13.04
CA PHE A 286 -19.33 -4.24 14.18
C PHE A 286 -19.71 -3.19 15.24
N ARG A 287 -19.97 -1.95 14.83
CA ARG A 287 -20.40 -0.87 15.74
C ARG A 287 -21.72 -1.20 16.42
N LYS A 288 -22.75 -1.59 15.64
CA LYS A 288 -24.06 -1.97 16.17
C LYS A 288 -23.95 -3.08 17.22
N LEU A 289 -23.20 -4.15 16.92
CA LEU A 289 -22.99 -5.26 17.87
C LEU A 289 -22.30 -4.78 19.16
N LYS A 290 -21.33 -3.88 19.04
CA LYS A 290 -20.62 -3.32 20.20
C LYS A 290 -21.54 -2.45 21.05
N ASP A 291 -22.39 -1.61 20.43
CA ASP A 291 -23.34 -0.75 21.12
C ASP A 291 -24.43 -1.59 21.82
N GLU A 292 -24.82 -2.74 21.27
CA GLU A 292 -25.73 -3.71 21.85
C GLU A 292 -25.05 -4.65 22.87
N ASN A 293 -23.75 -4.44 23.23
CA ASN A 293 -22.96 -5.33 24.10
C ASN A 293 -22.90 -6.78 23.62
N LYS A 294 -23.08 -7.03 22.33
CA LYS A 294 -22.92 -8.35 21.71
C LYS A 294 -21.51 -8.57 21.21
N SER A 295 -21.10 -9.83 21.10
CA SER A 295 -19.75 -10.19 20.68
C SER A 295 -19.57 -10.03 19.15
N PRO A 296 -18.64 -9.16 18.65
CA PRO A 296 -18.40 -8.98 17.23
C PRO A 296 -17.38 -9.99 16.66
N LYS A 297 -17.15 -11.13 17.32
CA LYS A 297 -16.10 -12.11 16.93
C LYS A 297 -16.24 -12.60 15.50
N ILE A 298 -17.46 -12.81 15.00
CA ILE A 298 -17.70 -13.26 13.63
C ILE A 298 -17.22 -12.20 12.64
N ILE A 299 -17.53 -10.93 12.86
CA ILE A 299 -17.11 -9.83 11.98
C ILE A 299 -15.58 -9.72 11.98
N ILE A 300 -14.94 -9.76 13.15
CA ILE A 300 -13.48 -9.72 13.26
C ILE A 300 -12.85 -10.92 12.55
N GLY A 301 -13.37 -12.13 12.78
CA GLY A 301 -12.87 -13.33 12.12
C GLY A 301 -12.99 -13.25 10.59
N SER A 302 -14.09 -12.68 10.08
CA SER A 302 -14.31 -12.48 8.66
C SER A 302 -13.35 -11.46 8.05
N ALA A 303 -13.01 -10.41 8.78
CA ALA A 303 -11.98 -9.45 8.36
C ALA A 303 -10.60 -10.13 8.26
N PHE A 304 -10.24 -10.97 9.24
CA PHE A 304 -9.00 -11.77 9.16
C PHE A 304 -9.02 -12.77 8.01
N ALA A 305 -10.17 -13.42 7.75
CA ALA A 305 -10.31 -14.33 6.62
C ALA A 305 -10.10 -13.63 5.27
N LEU A 306 -10.61 -12.39 5.11
CA LEU A 306 -10.34 -11.57 3.92
C LEU A 306 -8.83 -11.29 3.74
N VAL A 307 -8.13 -10.94 4.83
CA VAL A 307 -6.68 -10.72 4.77
C VAL A 307 -5.94 -12.00 4.39
N ILE A 308 -6.30 -13.14 4.97
CA ILE A 308 -5.71 -14.44 4.62
C ILE A 308 -5.95 -14.77 3.15
N MET A 309 -7.17 -14.58 2.67
CA MET A 309 -7.53 -14.82 1.26
C MET A 309 -6.67 -13.96 0.32
N LEU A 310 -6.50 -12.67 0.62
CA LEU A 310 -5.68 -11.76 -0.16
C LEU A 310 -4.20 -12.17 -0.15
N LEU A 311 -3.65 -12.47 1.03
CA LEU A 311 -2.25 -12.89 1.16
C LEU A 311 -1.98 -14.19 0.39
N VAL A 312 -2.87 -15.16 0.48
CA VAL A 312 -2.74 -16.42 -0.26
C VAL A 312 -2.86 -16.16 -1.77
N GLY A 313 -3.85 -15.35 -2.20
CA GLY A 313 -4.06 -15.03 -3.61
C GLY A 313 -2.91 -14.24 -4.26
N MET A 314 -2.15 -13.47 -3.48
CA MET A 314 -0.99 -12.72 -3.97
C MET A 314 0.29 -13.56 -4.05
N ASN A 315 0.41 -14.60 -3.23
CA ASN A 315 1.65 -15.38 -3.10
C ASN A 315 1.60 -16.75 -3.78
N PHE A 316 0.41 -17.26 -4.10
CA PHE A 316 0.24 -18.59 -4.69
C PHE A 316 -0.57 -18.52 -5.97
N ASP A 317 -0.20 -19.33 -6.95
CA ASP A 317 -1.03 -19.53 -8.16
C ASP A 317 -2.23 -20.42 -7.81
N LEU A 318 -3.41 -19.82 -7.76
CA LEU A 318 -4.67 -20.51 -7.46
C LEU A 318 -5.33 -21.15 -8.69
N ARG A 319 -4.65 -21.20 -9.84
CA ARG A 319 -5.15 -21.81 -11.09
C ARG A 319 -5.02 -23.33 -11.03
N VAL A 320 -6.05 -23.99 -10.55
CA VAL A 320 -6.09 -25.46 -10.39
C VAL A 320 -6.28 -26.25 -11.70
N ARG A 321 -6.38 -25.57 -12.83
CA ARG A 321 -6.67 -26.19 -14.15
C ARG A 321 -5.43 -26.58 -14.97
N GLN A 322 -4.23 -26.53 -14.42
CA GLN A 322 -2.99 -26.88 -15.10
C GLN A 322 -2.64 -28.35 -14.84
N ASP A 323 -2.05 -29.02 -15.82
CA ASP A 323 -1.75 -30.47 -15.79
C ASP A 323 -0.71 -30.89 -14.73
N ALA A 324 -0.03 -29.92 -14.08
CA ALA A 324 0.92 -30.16 -12.98
C ALA A 324 0.74 -29.12 -11.87
N VAL A 325 -0.20 -29.36 -10.96
CA VAL A 325 -0.44 -28.50 -9.80
C VAL A 325 0.35 -29.04 -8.62
N SER A 326 1.20 -28.20 -8.01
CA SER A 326 1.95 -28.58 -6.80
C SER A 326 1.00 -28.78 -5.60
N LEU A 327 1.41 -29.63 -4.65
CA LEU A 327 0.66 -29.83 -3.40
C LEU A 327 0.43 -28.50 -2.65
N GLU A 328 1.40 -27.61 -2.71
CA GLU A 328 1.33 -26.28 -2.10
C GLU A 328 0.20 -25.43 -2.69
N SER A 329 0.05 -25.43 -4.01
CA SER A 329 -1.03 -24.71 -4.70
C SER A 329 -2.41 -25.27 -4.35
N TRP A 330 -2.52 -26.59 -4.19
CA TRP A 330 -3.76 -27.24 -3.72
C TRP A 330 -4.12 -26.81 -2.29
N VAL A 331 -3.15 -26.84 -1.37
CA VAL A 331 -3.37 -26.40 0.01
C VAL A 331 -3.75 -24.92 0.04
N ALA A 332 -3.03 -24.07 -0.71
CA ALA A 332 -3.31 -22.64 -0.83
C ALA A 332 -4.74 -22.38 -1.36
N PHE A 333 -5.16 -23.14 -2.38
CA PHE A 333 -6.51 -23.05 -2.94
C PHE A 333 -7.58 -23.38 -1.89
N PHE A 334 -7.43 -24.48 -1.15
CA PHE A 334 -8.41 -24.84 -0.10
C PHE A 334 -8.44 -23.83 1.03
N VAL A 335 -7.30 -23.31 1.45
CA VAL A 335 -7.22 -22.25 2.46
C VAL A 335 -7.91 -20.98 1.99
N ALA A 336 -7.64 -20.54 0.75
CA ALA A 336 -8.29 -19.38 0.15
C ALA A 336 -9.81 -19.58 0.03
N GLN A 337 -10.25 -20.77 -0.39
CA GLN A 337 -11.67 -21.09 -0.53
C GLN A 337 -12.39 -21.11 0.81
N ALA A 338 -11.80 -21.70 1.85
CA ALA A 338 -12.34 -21.69 3.19
C ALA A 338 -12.44 -20.26 3.76
N ALA A 339 -11.38 -19.46 3.56
CA ALA A 339 -11.36 -18.07 3.97
C ALA A 339 -12.43 -17.24 3.23
N TYR A 340 -12.62 -17.47 1.93
CA TYR A 340 -13.67 -16.83 1.14
C TYR A 340 -15.07 -17.16 1.67
N LEU A 341 -15.35 -18.43 1.91
CA LEU A 341 -16.67 -18.85 2.43
C LEU A 341 -16.94 -18.27 3.81
N TYR A 342 -15.93 -18.21 4.69
CA TYR A 342 -16.07 -17.61 6.01
C TYR A 342 -16.28 -16.09 5.94
N ALA A 343 -15.58 -15.40 5.04
CA ALA A 343 -15.78 -13.98 4.78
C ALA A 343 -17.18 -13.68 4.24
N LEU A 344 -17.67 -14.50 3.30
CA LEU A 344 -19.02 -14.40 2.76
C LEU A 344 -20.08 -14.60 3.86
N PHE A 345 -19.90 -15.63 4.70
CA PHE A 345 -20.78 -15.86 5.85
C PHE A 345 -20.79 -14.65 6.80
N GLY A 346 -19.63 -14.06 7.08
CA GLY A 346 -19.55 -12.87 7.94
C GLY A 346 -20.23 -11.65 7.32
N LEU A 347 -20.15 -11.46 6.00
CA LEU A 347 -20.85 -10.39 5.30
C LEU A 347 -22.39 -10.58 5.38
N LEU A 348 -22.87 -11.79 5.15
CA LEU A 348 -24.31 -12.12 5.30
C LEU A 348 -24.78 -11.92 6.74
N TYR A 349 -23.97 -12.33 7.72
CA TYR A 349 -24.25 -12.09 9.13
C TYR A 349 -24.26 -10.59 9.47
N ALA A 350 -23.36 -9.80 8.88
CA ALA A 350 -23.36 -8.35 9.02
C ALA A 350 -24.63 -7.71 8.47
N CYS A 351 -25.04 -8.10 7.26
CA CYS A 351 -26.31 -7.65 6.69
C CYS A 351 -27.48 -8.01 7.59
N TRP A 352 -27.56 -9.26 8.03
CA TRP A 352 -28.63 -9.72 8.96
C TRP A 352 -28.67 -8.89 10.25
N THR A 353 -27.50 -8.59 10.81
CA THR A 353 -27.38 -7.78 12.03
C THR A 353 -27.89 -6.36 11.83
N LEU A 354 -27.66 -5.76 10.67
CA LEU A 354 -28.11 -4.40 10.36
C LEU A 354 -29.62 -4.31 10.09
N PHE A 355 -30.19 -5.35 9.48
CA PHE A 355 -31.63 -5.39 9.19
C PHE A 355 -32.50 -5.72 10.40
N ARG A 356 -31.95 -6.37 11.41
CA ARG A 356 -32.64 -6.69 12.65
C ARG A 356 -32.52 -5.59 13.71
#